data_b14c0df4d1d9297b21bbc6071f2fe82e
#
_entry.id   b14c0df4d1d9297b21bbc6071f2fe82e
#
_cell.length_a   1.000
_cell.length_b   1.000
_cell.length_c   1.000
_cell.angle_alpha   90.00
_cell.angle_beta   90.00
_cell.angle_gamma   90.00
#
_symmetry.space_group_name_H-M   'P 1'
#
loop_
_entity.id
_entity.type
_entity.pdbx_description
1 polymer ?
#
loop_
_entity_poly.entity_id
_entity_poly.type
_entity_poly.pdbx_seq_one_letter_code
_entity_poly.pdbx_strand_id
1 'polypeptide(L)'
;MKMSPSAMPRSSRLQSAIAAALALSMLHGQVVAAALSLPTVPIFLGTVVPPNLMFTLDDSGSMFWTHLPDAASNFSGVSNYRFSKTDGTVVVTDFNNYGSYATTIGPSGGTRYGIFSAHCNGAFYNPTISYTPPVDANGVQLPNASYTAAWFDGMRPGLGTLNLSTDLRIRSGFNGGFYYQYAGAQPDLGFQYSGGTVRNDTTFYQECVSTIGNTPGAAVFSFVDVNGAPDEVQTNYANWFSYYRTRMLAMKSAAGRAFAGVNDSFRVGFMTINSPNNYGLLNIAPFTPANKTAWYNRFYG
;
A
#
# COMPACT_ATOMS: atom_id res chain seq x y z
N MET A 1 20.18 97.96 50.72
CA MET A 1 19.01 97.07 50.42
C MET A 1 19.52 95.62 50.50
N LYS A 2 19.29 94.94 51.61
CA LYS A 2 19.74 93.54 51.81
C LYS A 2 18.63 92.60 51.40
N MET A 3 18.81 91.80 50.36
CA MET A 3 17.92 90.74 50.02
C MET A 3 18.17 89.49 50.86
N SER A 4 17.17 89.03 51.60
CA SER A 4 17.20 87.85 52.40
C SER A 4 17.00 86.58 51.54
N PRO A 5 17.73 85.49 51.73
CA PRO A 5 17.53 84.30 50.93
C PRO A 5 16.25 83.55 51.38
N SER A 6 15.37 83.32 50.46
CA SER A 6 14.13 82.57 50.66
C SER A 6 14.43 81.09 50.91
N ALA A 7 13.96 80.54 52.04
CA ALA A 7 14.11 79.17 52.36
C ALA A 7 13.13 78.33 51.49
N MET A 8 13.63 77.28 50.82
CA MET A 8 12.79 76.34 50.07
C MET A 8 11.88 75.57 51.03
N PRO A 9 10.65 75.32 50.60
CA PRO A 9 9.69 74.55 51.44
C PRO A 9 10.14 73.14 51.71
N ARG A 10 9.97 72.67 52.94
CA ARG A 10 10.34 71.34 53.43
C ARG A 10 9.80 70.17 52.60
N SER A 11 8.72 70.35 51.87
CA SER A 11 8.11 69.35 50.95
C SER A 11 9.02 68.98 49.76
N SER A 12 9.79 69.92 49.22
CA SER A 12 10.67 69.66 48.08
C SER A 12 11.88 68.76 48.44
N ARG A 13 12.35 68.90 49.69
CA ARG A 13 13.48 68.08 50.17
C ARG A 13 13.06 66.62 50.40
N LEU A 14 11.83 66.41 50.86
CA LEU A 14 11.30 65.04 51.06
C LEU A 14 11.05 64.37 49.71
N GLN A 15 10.51 65.09 48.77
CA GLN A 15 10.32 64.57 47.40
C GLN A 15 11.63 64.22 46.70
N SER A 16 12.65 65.04 46.86
CA SER A 16 13.98 64.79 46.31
C SER A 16 14.65 63.57 47.01
N ALA A 17 14.45 63.40 48.30
CA ALA A 17 14.98 62.26 49.04
C ALA A 17 14.29 60.94 48.63
N ILE A 18 12.97 60.94 48.41
CA ILE A 18 12.22 59.79 47.94
C ILE A 18 12.62 59.45 46.50
N ALA A 19 12.79 60.45 45.63
CA ALA A 19 13.23 60.20 44.26
C ALA A 19 14.66 59.63 44.20
N ALA A 20 15.57 60.12 45.07
CA ALA A 20 16.90 59.56 45.16
C ALA A 20 16.93 58.10 45.72
N ALA A 21 16.07 57.80 46.70
CA ALA A 21 15.96 56.45 47.22
C ALA A 21 15.37 55.46 46.20
N LEU A 22 14.38 55.87 45.42
CA LEU A 22 13.83 55.09 44.34
C LEU A 22 14.85 54.86 43.19
N ALA A 23 15.62 55.87 42.85
CA ALA A 23 16.68 55.74 41.85
C ALA A 23 17.81 54.79 42.33
N LEU A 24 18.17 54.86 43.63
CA LEU A 24 19.16 53.93 44.22
C LEU A 24 18.65 52.51 44.29
N SER A 25 17.36 52.28 44.53
CA SER A 25 16.76 50.94 44.55
C SER A 25 16.71 50.31 43.15
N MET A 26 16.58 51.09 42.11
CA MET A 26 16.62 50.62 40.72
C MET A 26 18.03 50.22 40.26
N LEU A 27 19.09 50.79 40.88
CA LEU A 27 20.48 50.45 40.54
C LEU A 27 20.94 49.11 41.17
N HIS A 28 20.22 48.58 42.18
CA HIS A 28 20.58 47.31 42.82
C HIS A 28 19.89 46.10 42.24
N GLY A 29 19.03 46.31 41.24
CA GLY A 29 18.32 45.24 40.52
C GLY A 29 19.07 44.73 39.28
N GLN A 30 20.39 44.66 39.32
CA GLN A 30 21.09 43.86 38.31
C GLN A 30 20.84 42.40 38.60
N VAL A 31 19.76 41.88 38.04
CA VAL A 31 19.61 40.42 37.91
C VAL A 31 20.79 39.96 37.06
N VAL A 32 21.80 39.44 37.75
CA VAL A 32 22.85 38.68 37.06
C VAL A 32 22.10 37.50 36.43
N ALA A 33 21.69 37.64 35.16
CA ALA A 33 21.24 36.52 34.41
C ALA A 33 22.41 35.52 34.43
N ALA A 34 22.25 34.44 35.21
CA ALA A 34 23.19 33.35 35.14
C ALA A 34 23.25 32.93 33.65
N ALA A 35 24.44 33.00 33.08
CA ALA A 35 24.64 32.56 31.71
C ALA A 35 24.12 31.09 31.66
N LEU A 36 23.02 30.91 30.92
CA LEU A 36 22.49 29.57 30.67
C LEU A 36 23.61 28.81 29.95
N SER A 37 24.22 27.88 30.63
CA SER A 37 25.19 26.97 30.04
C SER A 37 24.46 26.10 29.05
N LEU A 38 24.35 26.60 27.80
CA LEU A 38 23.90 25.77 26.72
C LEU A 38 24.95 24.68 26.49
N PRO A 39 24.53 23.42 26.39
CA PRO A 39 25.45 22.35 26.02
C PRO A 39 26.17 22.73 24.73
N THR A 40 27.49 22.68 24.76
CA THR A 40 28.37 22.99 23.62
C THR A 40 28.21 21.98 22.46
N VAL A 41 27.47 20.92 22.71
CA VAL A 41 27.13 19.88 21.73
C VAL A 41 25.69 20.11 21.28
N PRO A 42 25.42 20.33 19.98
CA PRO A 42 24.07 20.42 19.47
C PRO A 42 23.26 19.19 19.90
N ILE A 43 21.99 19.38 20.27
CA ILE A 43 21.08 18.30 20.73
C ILE A 43 21.03 17.12 19.75
N PHE A 44 21.27 17.35 18.46
CA PHE A 44 21.31 16.31 17.43
C PHE A 44 22.65 15.57 17.29
N LEU A 45 23.68 15.90 18.10
CA LEU A 45 24.90 15.09 18.25
C LEU A 45 24.80 14.09 19.42
N GLY A 46 23.71 14.09 20.16
CA GLY A 46 23.37 12.96 21.02
C GLY A 46 23.25 11.68 20.17
N THR A 47 23.58 10.54 20.72
CA THR A 47 23.43 9.22 20.06
C THR A 47 22.08 9.17 19.37
N VAL A 48 22.11 9.14 18.02
CA VAL A 48 20.88 9.02 17.22
C VAL A 48 20.22 7.70 17.62
N VAL A 49 19.11 7.79 18.33
CA VAL A 49 18.33 6.60 18.65
C VAL A 49 17.70 6.10 17.36
N PRO A 50 17.99 4.88 16.93
CA PRO A 50 17.40 4.34 15.72
C PRO A 50 15.88 4.40 15.77
N PRO A 51 15.20 4.93 14.74
CA PRO A 51 13.74 4.99 14.72
C PRO A 51 13.13 3.60 14.74
N ASN A 52 12.00 3.49 15.42
CA ASN A 52 11.21 2.26 15.49
C ASN A 52 10.18 2.25 14.36
N LEU A 53 10.16 1.17 13.58
CA LEU A 53 9.15 0.89 12.56
C LEU A 53 8.41 -0.40 12.96
N MET A 54 7.09 -0.32 13.15
CA MET A 54 6.25 -1.50 13.25
C MET A 54 5.49 -1.66 11.93
N PHE A 55 5.81 -2.70 11.18
CA PHE A 55 5.05 -3.04 9.99
C PHE A 55 3.84 -3.88 10.39
N THR A 56 2.65 -3.34 10.16
CA THR A 56 1.38 -4.01 10.44
C THR A 56 0.75 -4.44 9.13
N LEU A 57 0.63 -5.74 8.92
CA LEU A 57 0.05 -6.35 7.75
C LEU A 57 -1.44 -6.56 7.95
N ASP A 58 -2.25 -6.06 7.02
CA ASP A 58 -3.64 -6.49 6.90
C ASP A 58 -3.67 -7.85 6.20
N ASP A 59 -4.03 -8.89 6.97
CA ASP A 59 -4.22 -10.28 6.52
C ASP A 59 -5.70 -10.67 6.53
N SER A 60 -6.61 -9.70 6.47
CA SER A 60 -8.05 -9.95 6.33
C SER A 60 -8.39 -10.61 4.99
N GLY A 61 -9.55 -11.29 4.93
CA GLY A 61 -9.98 -12.02 3.74
C GLY A 61 -10.05 -11.16 2.47
N SER A 62 -10.31 -9.85 2.59
CA SER A 62 -10.36 -8.93 1.45
C SER A 62 -9.00 -8.71 0.77
N MET A 63 -7.89 -9.00 1.45
CA MET A 63 -6.55 -8.91 0.87
C MET A 63 -6.27 -10.02 -0.16
N PHE A 64 -7.07 -11.08 -0.16
CA PHE A 64 -6.98 -12.14 -1.16
C PHE A 64 -7.90 -11.93 -2.36
N TRP A 65 -8.58 -10.80 -2.41
CA TRP A 65 -9.40 -10.43 -3.55
C TRP A 65 -8.52 -10.12 -4.78
N THR A 66 -9.11 -10.45 -5.94
CA THR A 66 -8.48 -10.31 -7.25
C THR A 66 -8.97 -9.07 -7.99
N HIS A 67 -9.53 -8.10 -7.27
CA HIS A 67 -10.06 -6.87 -7.86
C HIS A 67 -9.76 -5.63 -7.01
N LEU A 68 -9.60 -4.51 -7.70
CA LEU A 68 -9.48 -3.14 -7.20
C LEU A 68 -10.21 -2.20 -8.19
N PRO A 69 -11.01 -1.25 -7.71
CA PRO A 69 -11.45 -1.01 -6.34
C PRO A 69 -12.49 -2.04 -5.86
N ASP A 70 -12.93 -1.95 -4.60
CA ASP A 70 -13.95 -2.85 -4.04
C ASP A 70 -15.25 -2.83 -4.85
N ALA A 71 -15.59 -1.67 -5.42
CA ALA A 71 -16.74 -1.50 -6.29
C ALA A 71 -16.71 -2.40 -7.53
N ALA A 72 -15.54 -2.82 -8.01
CA ALA A 72 -15.43 -3.69 -9.19
C ALA A 72 -16.16 -5.03 -9.01
N SER A 73 -16.27 -5.54 -7.78
CA SER A 73 -17.05 -6.74 -7.48
C SER A 73 -18.55 -6.57 -7.71
N ASN A 74 -19.08 -5.39 -7.42
CA ASN A 74 -20.50 -5.09 -7.54
C ASN A 74 -20.94 -4.92 -8.99
N PHE A 75 -20.04 -4.44 -9.84
CA PHE A 75 -20.33 -4.18 -11.25
C PHE A 75 -20.34 -5.44 -12.11
N SER A 76 -19.55 -6.42 -11.73
CA SER A 76 -19.46 -7.67 -12.50
C SER A 76 -20.48 -8.73 -12.04
N GLY A 77 -21.16 -8.54 -10.89
CA GLY A 77 -21.92 -9.58 -10.21
C GLY A 77 -21.07 -10.81 -9.85
N VAL A 78 -19.73 -10.66 -9.92
CA VAL A 78 -18.73 -11.64 -9.51
C VAL A 78 -17.96 -11.01 -8.38
N SER A 79 -18.24 -11.42 -7.17
CA SER A 79 -17.56 -10.88 -6.00
C SER A 79 -16.05 -11.19 -5.99
N ASN A 80 -15.68 -12.33 -6.54
CA ASN A 80 -14.28 -12.70 -6.79
C ASN A 80 -14.25 -13.76 -7.89
N TYR A 81 -13.19 -13.78 -8.70
CA TYR A 81 -12.92 -14.90 -9.59
C TYR A 81 -11.76 -15.72 -9.04
N ARG A 82 -11.87 -17.04 -9.17
CA ARG A 82 -10.78 -17.96 -8.86
C ARG A 82 -10.09 -18.38 -10.14
N PHE A 83 -8.79 -18.47 -10.04
CA PHE A 83 -8.04 -19.21 -11.03
C PHE A 83 -8.24 -20.71 -10.76
N SER A 84 -8.63 -21.45 -11.77
CA SER A 84 -8.76 -22.91 -11.68
C SER A 84 -8.02 -23.58 -12.83
N LYS A 85 -7.59 -24.81 -12.60
CA LYS A 85 -7.08 -25.66 -13.66
C LYS A 85 -8.22 -26.19 -14.53
N THR A 86 -7.89 -26.68 -15.70
CA THR A 86 -8.84 -27.32 -16.61
C THR A 86 -9.50 -28.56 -16.04
N ASP A 87 -8.84 -29.24 -15.11
CA ASP A 87 -9.37 -30.39 -14.34
C ASP A 87 -10.32 -29.98 -13.21
N GLY A 88 -10.57 -28.68 -13.01
CA GLY A 88 -11.42 -28.14 -11.97
C GLY A 88 -10.71 -27.89 -10.63
N THR A 89 -9.43 -28.25 -10.52
CA THR A 89 -8.63 -27.96 -9.32
C THR A 89 -8.46 -26.46 -9.17
N VAL A 90 -8.85 -25.92 -8.03
CA VAL A 90 -8.68 -24.49 -7.71
C VAL A 90 -7.20 -24.21 -7.45
N VAL A 91 -6.69 -23.14 -8.02
CA VAL A 91 -5.36 -22.65 -7.67
C VAL A 91 -5.35 -22.29 -6.18
N VAL A 92 -4.55 -23.02 -5.43
CA VAL A 92 -4.46 -22.84 -3.98
C VAL A 92 -3.86 -21.47 -3.70
N THR A 93 -4.67 -20.61 -3.12
CA THR A 93 -4.21 -19.49 -2.32
C THR A 93 -4.50 -19.86 -0.87
N ASP A 94 -3.83 -19.31 0.10
CA ASP A 94 -3.96 -19.65 1.54
C ASP A 94 -5.40 -19.55 2.09
N PHE A 95 -6.37 -19.19 1.27
CA PHE A 95 -7.75 -18.93 1.63
C PHE A 95 -8.74 -19.80 0.85
N ASN A 96 -8.62 -21.11 1.04
CA ASN A 96 -9.64 -22.06 0.58
C ASN A 96 -11.01 -21.92 1.26
N ASN A 97 -11.12 -21.04 2.27
CA ASN A 97 -12.28 -21.01 3.16
C ASN A 97 -13.17 -19.77 3.02
N TYR A 98 -12.87 -18.81 2.17
CA TYR A 98 -13.70 -17.62 2.02
C TYR A 98 -14.64 -17.70 0.82
N GLY A 99 -15.86 -18.12 1.12
CA GLY A 99 -17.07 -17.90 0.31
C GLY A 99 -17.18 -18.69 -1.01
N SER A 100 -18.40 -18.74 -1.51
CA SER A 100 -18.73 -19.26 -2.83
C SER A 100 -18.19 -18.32 -3.90
N TYR A 101 -17.11 -18.69 -4.55
CA TYR A 101 -16.57 -17.91 -5.66
C TYR A 101 -17.11 -18.48 -6.98
N ALA A 102 -17.45 -17.62 -7.92
CA ALA A 102 -17.79 -18.07 -9.26
C ALA A 102 -16.55 -18.71 -9.90
N THR A 103 -16.57 -20.03 -9.97
CA THR A 103 -15.46 -20.82 -10.54
C THR A 103 -15.43 -20.77 -12.07
N THR A 104 -16.48 -20.24 -12.68
CA THR A 104 -16.59 -20.23 -14.15
C THR A 104 -17.39 -19.00 -14.55
N ILE A 105 -16.77 -18.09 -15.25
CA ILE A 105 -17.49 -17.01 -15.93
C ILE A 105 -17.86 -17.56 -17.30
N GLY A 106 -19.06 -18.11 -17.37
CA GLY A 106 -19.59 -18.66 -18.62
C GLY A 106 -20.14 -17.56 -19.54
N PRO A 107 -20.25 -17.85 -20.85
CA PRO A 107 -20.86 -16.93 -21.81
C PRO A 107 -22.36 -16.70 -21.55
N SER A 108 -23.02 -17.56 -20.79
CA SER A 108 -24.46 -17.47 -20.47
C SER A 108 -24.80 -16.42 -19.42
N GLY A 109 -23.82 -15.78 -18.79
CA GLY A 109 -23.99 -14.80 -17.73
C GLY A 109 -23.68 -13.35 -18.11
N GLY A 110 -23.68 -13.01 -19.40
CA GLY A 110 -23.25 -11.70 -19.88
C GLY A 110 -21.74 -11.54 -19.83
N THR A 111 -21.17 -10.98 -20.86
CA THR A 111 -19.71 -10.86 -21.00
C THR A 111 -19.22 -9.71 -20.12
N ARG A 112 -18.54 -10.04 -19.03
CA ARG A 112 -18.08 -9.07 -18.04
C ARG A 112 -16.63 -8.73 -18.34
N TYR A 113 -16.41 -8.02 -19.39
CA TYR A 113 -15.07 -7.67 -19.88
C TYR A 113 -14.25 -6.88 -18.86
N GLY A 114 -14.92 -5.98 -18.14
CA GLY A 114 -14.25 -5.04 -17.25
C GLY A 114 -13.44 -5.69 -16.11
N ILE A 115 -13.93 -6.79 -15.53
CA ILE A 115 -13.20 -7.46 -14.44
C ILE A 115 -11.85 -8.04 -14.88
N PHE A 116 -11.71 -8.33 -16.18
CA PHE A 116 -10.50 -8.85 -16.80
C PHE A 116 -9.73 -7.79 -17.60
N SER A 117 -9.96 -6.53 -17.29
CA SER A 117 -9.25 -5.39 -17.86
C SER A 117 -8.67 -4.53 -16.74
N ALA A 118 -7.40 -4.17 -16.84
CA ALA A 118 -6.75 -3.26 -15.89
C ALA A 118 -7.41 -1.87 -15.85
N HIS A 119 -8.15 -1.49 -16.90
CA HIS A 119 -8.92 -0.25 -16.93
C HIS A 119 -10.01 -0.21 -15.85
N CYS A 120 -10.67 -1.33 -15.60
CA CYS A 120 -11.75 -1.44 -14.62
C CYS A 120 -11.31 -2.12 -13.32
N ASN A 121 -10.31 -2.98 -13.39
CA ASN A 121 -9.79 -3.77 -12.30
C ASN A 121 -8.28 -3.60 -12.18
N GLY A 122 -7.85 -2.70 -11.32
CA GLY A 122 -6.44 -2.40 -11.12
C GLY A 122 -5.60 -3.55 -10.56
N ALA A 123 -6.22 -4.63 -10.08
CA ALA A 123 -5.52 -5.86 -9.69
C ALA A 123 -5.29 -6.81 -10.86
N PHE A 124 -5.99 -6.63 -11.99
CA PHE A 124 -5.81 -7.46 -13.16
C PHE A 124 -4.59 -7.04 -13.99
N TYR A 125 -4.12 -7.94 -14.85
CA TYR A 125 -2.94 -7.72 -15.68
C TYR A 125 -3.07 -6.46 -16.53
N ASN A 126 -2.07 -5.59 -16.42
CA ASN A 126 -1.92 -4.39 -17.23
C ASN A 126 -0.68 -4.54 -18.13
N PRO A 127 -0.84 -4.63 -19.46
CA PRO A 127 0.29 -4.84 -20.37
C PRO A 127 1.28 -3.66 -20.42
N THR A 128 0.90 -2.50 -19.89
CA THR A 128 1.79 -1.33 -19.82
C THR A 128 2.69 -1.30 -18.59
N ILE A 129 2.50 -2.25 -17.66
CA ILE A 129 3.27 -2.37 -16.43
C ILE A 129 4.27 -3.52 -16.56
N SER A 130 5.53 -3.27 -16.22
CA SER A 130 6.52 -4.33 -16.00
C SER A 130 6.38 -4.92 -14.60
N TYR A 131 5.87 -6.14 -14.51
CA TYR A 131 5.71 -6.85 -13.24
C TYR A 131 7.02 -7.53 -12.85
N THR A 132 7.93 -6.74 -12.29
CA THR A 132 9.21 -7.25 -11.79
C THR A 132 9.01 -8.05 -10.51
N PRO A 133 9.55 -9.27 -10.35
CA PRO A 133 9.49 -10.00 -9.09
C PRO A 133 10.01 -9.20 -7.88
N PRO A 134 9.49 -9.39 -6.68
CA PRO A 134 10.00 -8.74 -5.47
C PRO A 134 11.43 -9.21 -5.16
N VAL A 135 11.99 -8.71 -4.07
CA VAL A 135 13.36 -9.04 -3.64
C VAL A 135 13.36 -9.83 -2.33
N ASP A 136 14.43 -10.57 -2.09
CA ASP A 136 14.69 -11.22 -0.81
C ASP A 136 15.28 -10.25 0.24
N ALA A 137 15.62 -10.77 1.41
CA ALA A 137 16.24 -10.00 2.49
C ALA A 137 17.59 -9.34 2.14
N ASN A 138 18.27 -9.86 1.12
CA ASN A 138 19.55 -9.34 0.64
C ASN A 138 19.38 -8.32 -0.50
N GLY A 139 18.14 -8.04 -0.89
CA GLY A 139 17.82 -7.16 -2.01
C GLY A 139 17.98 -7.85 -3.37
N VAL A 140 18.17 -9.16 -3.40
CA VAL A 140 18.27 -9.94 -4.64
C VAL A 140 16.86 -10.20 -5.16
N GLN A 141 16.64 -9.88 -6.44
CA GLN A 141 15.36 -10.12 -7.10
C GLN A 141 15.04 -11.62 -7.13
N LEU A 142 13.79 -11.97 -6.76
CA LEU A 142 13.28 -13.32 -6.92
C LEU A 142 13.20 -13.68 -8.42
N PRO A 143 13.24 -14.97 -8.76
CA PRO A 143 13.23 -15.42 -10.16
C PRO A 143 11.99 -14.94 -10.92
N ASN A 144 12.13 -14.71 -12.23
CA ASN A 144 10.98 -14.57 -13.09
C ASN A 144 10.18 -15.88 -13.11
N ALA A 145 8.85 -15.74 -13.10
CA ALA A 145 7.96 -16.88 -13.25
C ALA A 145 7.96 -17.38 -14.71
N SER A 146 7.88 -18.69 -14.89
CA SER A 146 7.68 -19.29 -16.21
C SER A 146 6.19 -19.27 -16.58
N TYR A 147 5.87 -18.95 -17.82
CA TYR A 147 4.49 -18.97 -18.32
C TYR A 147 3.87 -20.39 -18.30
N THR A 148 4.70 -21.40 -18.50
CA THR A 148 4.27 -22.81 -18.46
C THR A 148 4.35 -23.45 -17.07
N ALA A 149 4.88 -22.72 -16.07
CA ALA A 149 5.00 -23.17 -14.69
C ALA A 149 4.97 -21.99 -13.71
N ALA A 150 3.95 -21.14 -13.82
CA ALA A 150 3.80 -19.97 -12.96
C ALA A 150 3.39 -20.40 -11.54
N TRP A 151 4.06 -19.85 -10.54
CA TRP A 151 3.79 -20.20 -9.13
C TRP A 151 2.44 -19.70 -8.67
N PHE A 152 1.76 -20.49 -7.83
CA PHE A 152 0.56 -20.03 -7.12
C PHE A 152 0.88 -18.86 -6.18
N ASP A 153 2.08 -18.87 -5.61
CA ASP A 153 2.67 -17.77 -4.87
C ASP A 153 4.19 -17.80 -5.11
N GLY A 154 4.69 -16.80 -5.82
CA GLY A 154 6.11 -16.74 -6.17
C GLY A 154 7.04 -16.50 -4.98
N MET A 155 6.50 -16.03 -3.84
CA MET A 155 7.24 -15.90 -2.59
C MET A 155 7.28 -17.23 -1.82
N ARG A 156 6.38 -18.17 -2.15
CA ARG A 156 6.26 -19.51 -1.58
C ARG A 156 6.15 -20.56 -2.68
N PRO A 157 7.21 -20.78 -3.47
CA PRO A 157 7.16 -21.65 -4.66
C PRO A 157 6.77 -23.12 -4.34
N GLY A 158 6.91 -23.55 -3.10
CA GLY A 158 6.48 -24.88 -2.64
C GLY A 158 4.97 -25.13 -2.68
N LEU A 159 4.14 -24.10 -2.86
CA LEU A 159 2.69 -24.25 -3.01
C LEU A 159 2.27 -24.81 -4.37
N GLY A 160 3.18 -24.89 -5.34
CA GLY A 160 2.93 -25.47 -6.66
C GLY A 160 2.84 -24.44 -7.77
N THR A 161 2.62 -24.95 -8.99
CA THR A 161 2.62 -24.16 -10.23
C THR A 161 1.39 -24.47 -11.09
N LEU A 162 1.11 -23.56 -12.01
CA LEU A 162 0.10 -23.68 -13.05
C LEU A 162 0.74 -23.43 -14.42
N ASN A 163 0.40 -24.25 -15.40
CA ASN A 163 0.71 -23.93 -16.80
C ASN A 163 -0.32 -22.93 -17.31
N LEU A 164 0.12 -21.69 -17.49
CA LEU A 164 -0.76 -20.60 -17.92
C LEU A 164 -1.17 -20.73 -19.39
N SER A 165 -0.48 -21.56 -20.18
CA SER A 165 -0.83 -21.74 -21.60
C SER A 165 -1.98 -22.74 -21.81
N THR A 166 -2.17 -23.70 -20.92
CA THR A 166 -3.13 -24.80 -21.10
C THR A 166 -4.09 -25.00 -19.95
N ASP A 167 -3.64 -24.70 -18.72
CA ASP A 167 -4.35 -25.11 -17.50
C ASP A 167 -5.14 -23.98 -16.86
N LEU A 168 -4.84 -22.72 -17.24
CA LEU A 168 -5.55 -21.57 -16.70
C LEU A 168 -6.96 -21.50 -17.27
N ARG A 169 -7.95 -21.66 -16.40
CA ARG A 169 -9.36 -21.58 -16.77
C ARG A 169 -10.05 -20.49 -15.98
N ILE A 170 -10.24 -19.32 -16.60
CA ILE A 170 -11.02 -18.23 -16.02
C ILE A 170 -12.32 -18.04 -16.81
N ARG A 171 -12.29 -18.33 -18.10
CA ARG A 171 -13.40 -18.14 -19.04
C ARG A 171 -13.83 -19.44 -19.68
N SER A 172 -15.14 -19.65 -19.79
CA SER A 172 -15.67 -20.81 -20.52
C SER A 172 -15.25 -20.76 -21.97
N GLY A 173 -14.76 -21.90 -22.48
CA GLY A 173 -14.33 -22.05 -23.87
C GLY A 173 -12.96 -21.48 -24.22
N PHE A 174 -12.20 -21.01 -23.23
CA PHE A 174 -10.82 -20.58 -23.42
C PHE A 174 -9.95 -21.04 -22.25
N ASN A 175 -8.86 -21.71 -22.57
CA ASN A 175 -7.83 -22.09 -21.62
C ASN A 175 -6.55 -21.35 -21.99
N GLY A 176 -6.01 -20.62 -21.03
CA GLY A 176 -4.78 -19.85 -21.23
C GLY A 176 -4.83 -18.45 -20.65
N GLY A 177 -3.69 -17.78 -20.64
CA GLY A 177 -3.57 -16.40 -20.21
C GLY A 177 -4.26 -15.46 -21.21
N PHE A 178 -5.03 -14.52 -20.69
CA PHE A 178 -5.67 -13.49 -21.50
C PHE A 178 -5.92 -12.23 -20.69
N TYR A 179 -6.25 -11.16 -21.37
CA TYR A 179 -6.79 -9.94 -20.80
C TYR A 179 -7.72 -9.24 -21.79
N TYR A 180 -8.50 -8.29 -21.30
CA TYR A 180 -9.24 -7.38 -22.16
C TYR A 180 -8.57 -6.01 -22.14
N GLN A 181 -8.25 -5.53 -23.34
CA GLN A 181 -7.72 -4.20 -23.54
C GLN A 181 -8.85 -3.21 -23.80
N TYR A 182 -8.87 -2.13 -23.04
CA TYR A 182 -9.77 -1.02 -23.28
C TYR A 182 -9.28 -0.20 -24.49
N ALA A 183 -10.17 0.03 -25.44
CA ALA A 183 -9.91 0.76 -26.67
C ALA A 183 -10.73 2.06 -26.79
N GLY A 184 -11.45 2.44 -25.75
CA GLY A 184 -12.22 3.69 -25.69
C GLY A 184 -11.31 4.92 -25.58
N ALA A 185 -11.81 6.06 -26.07
CA ALA A 185 -11.03 7.29 -26.13
C ALA A 185 -10.77 7.92 -24.77
N GLN A 186 -11.75 7.89 -23.86
CA GLN A 186 -11.67 8.42 -22.50
C GLN A 186 -12.63 7.66 -21.60
N PRO A 187 -12.28 7.44 -20.32
CA PRO A 187 -13.22 6.87 -19.36
C PRO A 187 -14.34 7.87 -19.06
N ASP A 188 -15.58 7.39 -18.99
CA ASP A 188 -16.70 8.18 -18.51
C ASP A 188 -16.71 8.18 -16.97
N LEU A 189 -16.26 9.27 -16.39
CA LEU A 189 -16.16 9.46 -14.95
C LEU A 189 -17.50 9.86 -14.27
N GLY A 190 -18.56 10.02 -15.08
CA GLY A 190 -19.86 10.53 -14.59
C GLY A 190 -20.74 9.49 -13.90
N PHE A 191 -20.34 8.24 -13.79
CA PHE A 191 -21.20 7.19 -13.25
C PHE A 191 -21.21 7.20 -11.71
N GLN A 192 -22.40 7.38 -11.15
CA GLN A 192 -22.68 7.15 -9.73
C GLN A 192 -23.43 5.83 -9.58
N TYR A 193 -22.84 4.87 -8.87
CA TYR A 193 -23.54 3.64 -8.55
C TYR A 193 -24.64 3.91 -7.50
N SER A 194 -25.91 3.71 -7.88
CA SER A 194 -27.07 4.00 -7.03
C SER A 194 -27.77 2.76 -6.46
N GLY A 195 -27.18 1.60 -6.52
CA GLY A 195 -27.78 0.33 -6.12
C GLY A 195 -27.20 -0.25 -4.84
N GLY A 196 -27.93 -0.14 -3.72
CA GLY A 196 -27.55 -0.75 -2.45
C GLY A 196 -26.38 -0.02 -1.76
N THR A 197 -25.91 -0.49 -0.66
CA THR A 197 -24.98 0.08 0.31
C THR A 197 -23.62 0.62 -0.18
N VAL A 198 -23.44 0.89 -1.45
CA VAL A 198 -22.24 1.54 -1.97
C VAL A 198 -22.38 3.05 -1.83
N ARG A 199 -21.35 3.68 -1.32
CA ARG A 199 -21.30 5.11 -1.05
C ARG A 199 -21.63 5.91 -2.30
N ASN A 200 -22.51 6.90 -2.16
CA ASN A 200 -22.93 7.84 -3.21
C ASN A 200 -21.78 8.74 -3.73
N ASP A 201 -20.58 8.57 -3.23
CA ASP A 201 -19.39 9.36 -3.54
C ASP A 201 -18.38 8.64 -4.46
N THR A 202 -18.66 7.38 -4.84
CA THR A 202 -17.75 6.62 -5.72
C THR A 202 -18.19 6.77 -7.17
N THR A 203 -17.53 7.65 -7.89
CA THR A 203 -17.58 7.66 -9.35
C THR A 203 -16.76 6.51 -9.90
N PHE A 204 -17.33 5.74 -10.81
CA PHE A 204 -16.64 4.67 -11.51
C PHE A 204 -16.91 4.78 -13.01
N TYR A 205 -16.11 4.12 -13.83
CA TYR A 205 -16.25 4.20 -15.28
C TYR A 205 -17.52 3.51 -15.76
N GLN A 206 -18.31 4.19 -16.55
CA GLN A 206 -19.60 3.69 -17.04
C GLN A 206 -19.46 2.40 -17.86
N GLU A 207 -18.42 2.29 -18.67
CA GLU A 207 -18.12 1.11 -19.48
C GLU A 207 -17.78 -0.12 -18.63
N CYS A 208 -17.32 0.08 -17.40
CA CYS A 208 -16.99 -1.00 -16.46
C CYS A 208 -18.23 -1.55 -15.75
N VAL A 209 -19.26 -0.75 -15.62
CA VAL A 209 -20.50 -1.08 -14.93
C VAL A 209 -21.43 -1.91 -15.76
N SER A 210 -21.27 -1.88 -17.05
CA SER A 210 -22.18 -2.56 -17.92
C SER A 210 -22.21 -4.04 -17.65
N THR A 211 -23.12 -4.34 -16.82
CA THR A 211 -23.67 -5.66 -16.73
C THR A 211 -24.55 -5.85 -17.93
N ILE A 212 -24.26 -6.84 -18.73
CA ILE A 212 -25.34 -7.53 -19.40
C ILE A 212 -25.82 -6.91 -20.69
N GLY A 213 -25.47 -7.56 -21.75
CA GLY A 213 -26.30 -7.79 -22.92
C GLY A 213 -26.59 -6.64 -23.88
N ASN A 214 -26.55 -5.41 -23.44
CA ASN A 214 -26.89 -4.25 -24.27
C ASN A 214 -25.85 -3.15 -24.18
N THR A 215 -24.60 -3.51 -24.30
CA THR A 215 -23.56 -2.67 -23.78
C THR A 215 -22.70 -1.98 -24.79
N PRO A 216 -22.45 -0.70 -24.55
CA PRO A 216 -21.29 -0.02 -25.12
C PRO A 216 -19.97 -0.74 -24.81
N GLY A 217 -19.89 -1.49 -23.68
CA GLY A 217 -18.67 -2.15 -23.25
C GLY A 217 -18.10 -3.20 -24.19
N ALA A 218 -18.93 -3.97 -24.88
CA ALA A 218 -18.45 -4.96 -25.83
C ALA A 218 -17.71 -4.34 -27.05
N ALA A 219 -18.02 -3.10 -27.38
CA ALA A 219 -17.39 -2.41 -28.52
C ALA A 219 -16.05 -1.75 -28.14
N VAL A 220 -15.80 -1.55 -26.83
CA VAL A 220 -14.60 -0.84 -26.34
C VAL A 220 -13.58 -1.74 -25.65
N PHE A 221 -13.89 -3.04 -25.49
CA PHE A 221 -12.96 -4.02 -24.92
C PHE A 221 -12.59 -5.08 -25.96
N SER A 222 -11.30 -5.19 -26.26
CA SER A 222 -10.76 -6.20 -27.16
C SER A 222 -10.14 -7.35 -26.38
N PHE A 223 -10.46 -8.58 -26.74
CA PHE A 223 -9.82 -9.78 -26.19
C PHE A 223 -8.41 -9.92 -26.72
N VAL A 224 -7.46 -10.16 -25.82
CA VAL A 224 -6.06 -10.43 -26.15
C VAL A 224 -5.66 -11.78 -25.55
N ASP A 225 -5.24 -12.70 -26.42
CA ASP A 225 -4.66 -13.99 -26.06
C ASP A 225 -3.16 -13.83 -25.80
N VAL A 226 -2.69 -14.30 -24.65
CA VAL A 226 -1.28 -14.23 -24.28
C VAL A 226 -0.48 -15.45 -24.80
N ASN A 227 -1.16 -16.55 -25.19
CA ASN A 227 -0.47 -17.76 -25.67
C ASN A 227 0.38 -17.52 -26.91
N GLY A 228 -0.05 -16.63 -27.80
CA GLY A 228 0.68 -16.27 -29.02
C GLY A 228 1.58 -15.05 -28.87
N ALA A 229 1.68 -14.49 -27.69
CA ALA A 229 2.48 -13.28 -27.45
C ALA A 229 3.99 -13.61 -27.36
N PRO A 230 4.87 -12.62 -27.58
CA PRO A 230 6.31 -12.76 -27.36
C PRO A 230 6.65 -13.21 -25.94
N ASP A 231 7.81 -13.88 -25.78
CA ASP A 231 8.24 -14.46 -24.50
C ASP A 231 8.32 -13.44 -23.35
N GLU A 232 8.70 -12.20 -23.66
CA GLU A 232 8.74 -11.13 -22.66
C GLU A 232 7.34 -10.77 -22.15
N VAL A 233 6.31 -10.81 -22.99
CA VAL A 233 4.91 -10.57 -22.60
C VAL A 233 4.39 -11.73 -21.77
N GLN A 234 4.68 -12.96 -22.19
CA GLN A 234 4.34 -14.17 -21.42
C GLN A 234 5.00 -14.20 -20.05
N THR A 235 6.28 -13.85 -19.98
CA THR A 235 7.02 -13.73 -18.71
C THR A 235 6.42 -12.65 -17.82
N ASN A 236 6.10 -11.49 -18.39
CA ASN A 236 5.47 -10.40 -17.65
C ASN A 236 4.10 -10.80 -17.08
N TYR A 237 3.31 -11.53 -17.87
CA TYR A 237 2.02 -12.08 -17.41
C TYR A 237 2.21 -13.13 -16.31
N ALA A 238 3.19 -14.02 -16.43
CA ALA A 238 3.51 -15.02 -15.42
C ALA A 238 4.01 -14.38 -14.11
N ASN A 239 4.79 -13.29 -14.20
CA ASN A 239 5.20 -12.51 -13.03
C ASN A 239 4.01 -11.85 -12.35
N TRP A 240 3.10 -11.22 -13.13
CA TRP A 240 1.85 -10.71 -12.58
C TRP A 240 1.06 -11.80 -11.86
N PHE A 241 0.88 -12.95 -12.50
CA PHE A 241 0.15 -14.07 -11.91
C PHE A 241 0.76 -14.52 -10.59
N SER A 242 2.09 -14.67 -10.55
CA SER A 242 2.80 -15.26 -9.41
C SER A 242 3.02 -14.27 -8.25
N TYR A 243 3.10 -12.96 -8.51
CA TYR A 243 3.53 -11.97 -7.54
C TYR A 243 2.56 -10.80 -7.31
N TYR A 244 1.49 -10.66 -8.15
CA TYR A 244 0.67 -9.46 -8.12
C TYR A 244 -0.84 -9.68 -8.26
N ARG A 245 -1.30 -10.86 -8.67
CA ARG A 245 -2.70 -11.10 -9.04
C ARG A 245 -3.73 -10.88 -7.93
N THR A 246 -3.32 -10.86 -6.67
CA THR A 246 -4.17 -10.53 -5.51
C THR A 246 -3.63 -9.30 -4.80
N ARG A 247 -4.47 -8.62 -4.04
CA ARG A 247 -4.05 -7.48 -3.21
C ARG A 247 -2.91 -7.85 -2.28
N MET A 248 -2.99 -9.04 -1.65
CA MET A 248 -1.95 -9.56 -0.76
C MET A 248 -0.61 -9.74 -1.48
N LEU A 249 -0.60 -10.39 -2.64
CA LEU A 249 0.63 -10.59 -3.42
C LEU A 249 1.22 -9.25 -3.88
N ALA A 250 0.37 -8.34 -4.39
CA ALA A 250 0.81 -7.02 -4.82
C ALA A 250 1.40 -6.20 -3.66
N MET A 251 0.75 -6.22 -2.50
CA MET A 251 1.23 -5.54 -1.30
C MET A 251 2.54 -6.15 -0.81
N LYS A 252 2.66 -7.49 -0.72
CA LYS A 252 3.90 -8.18 -0.36
C LYS A 252 5.03 -7.83 -1.34
N SER A 253 4.75 -7.78 -2.64
CA SER A 253 5.73 -7.40 -3.65
C SER A 253 6.22 -5.95 -3.49
N ALA A 254 5.30 -5.02 -3.24
CA ALA A 254 5.63 -3.61 -3.06
C ALA A 254 6.39 -3.36 -1.75
N ALA A 255 5.89 -3.88 -0.62
CA ALA A 255 6.50 -3.68 0.68
C ALA A 255 7.87 -4.37 0.78
N GLY A 256 8.03 -5.57 0.22
CA GLY A 256 9.33 -6.25 0.17
C GLY A 256 10.40 -5.40 -0.50
N ARG A 257 10.08 -4.75 -1.62
CA ARG A 257 11.01 -3.82 -2.27
C ARG A 257 11.28 -2.58 -1.44
N ALA A 258 10.27 -2.01 -0.79
CA ALA A 258 10.43 -0.84 0.05
C ALA A 258 11.38 -1.12 1.23
N PHE A 259 11.28 -2.29 1.85
CA PHE A 259 12.12 -2.69 2.97
C PHE A 259 13.53 -3.16 2.55
N ALA A 260 13.78 -3.38 1.27
CA ALA A 260 15.12 -3.76 0.77
C ALA A 260 16.19 -2.71 1.12
N GLY A 261 15.86 -1.43 1.04
CA GLY A 261 16.76 -0.33 1.40
C GLY A 261 16.87 -0.04 2.89
N VAL A 262 16.03 -0.64 3.74
CA VAL A 262 16.07 -0.44 5.20
C VAL A 262 17.21 -1.29 5.79
N ASN A 263 18.00 -0.71 6.68
CA ASN A 263 19.16 -1.34 7.31
C ASN A 263 19.11 -1.20 8.85
N ASP A 264 20.20 -1.51 9.52
CA ASP A 264 20.34 -1.51 10.99
C ASP A 264 20.32 -0.12 11.63
N SER A 265 20.31 0.96 10.85
CA SER A 265 20.00 2.31 11.37
C SER A 265 18.53 2.45 11.77
N PHE A 266 17.69 1.44 11.50
CA PHE A 266 16.31 1.33 11.92
C PHE A 266 16.11 0.12 12.82
N ARG A 267 15.06 0.19 13.64
CA ARG A 267 14.55 -0.95 14.41
C ARG A 267 13.20 -1.32 13.83
N VAL A 268 13.04 -2.56 13.40
CA VAL A 268 11.83 -2.99 12.68
C VAL A 268 11.18 -4.17 13.40
N GLY A 269 9.86 -4.10 13.52
CA GLY A 269 8.99 -5.18 13.97
C GLY A 269 7.98 -5.57 12.90
N PHE A 270 7.24 -6.65 13.15
CA PHE A 270 6.18 -7.13 12.26
C PHE A 270 5.01 -7.67 13.07
N MET A 271 3.79 -7.38 12.62
CA MET A 271 2.57 -8.01 13.12
C MET A 271 1.51 -8.07 12.03
N THR A 272 0.49 -8.90 12.24
CA THR A 272 -0.73 -8.91 11.43
C THR A 272 -1.92 -8.37 12.22
N ILE A 273 -2.97 -7.90 11.51
CA ILE A 273 -4.16 -7.34 12.15
C ILE A 273 -5.15 -8.45 12.53
N ASN A 274 -5.40 -9.38 11.59
CA ASN A 274 -6.50 -10.33 11.71
C ASN A 274 -6.12 -11.61 12.49
N SER A 275 -4.89 -12.05 12.36
CA SER A 275 -4.42 -13.28 13.00
C SER A 275 -3.07 -13.11 13.71
N PRO A 276 -2.97 -12.20 14.68
CA PRO A 276 -1.69 -11.84 15.30
C PRO A 276 -1.00 -13.05 15.96
N ASN A 277 -1.77 -13.99 16.50
CA ASN A 277 -1.22 -15.16 17.19
C ASN A 277 -0.75 -16.27 16.24
N ASN A 278 -1.32 -16.37 15.04
CA ASN A 278 -0.96 -17.40 14.05
C ASN A 278 0.32 -17.09 13.31
N TYR A 279 0.58 -15.80 13.07
CA TYR A 279 1.76 -15.35 12.34
C TYR A 279 2.89 -14.87 13.23
N GLY A 280 2.62 -14.77 14.54
CA GLY A 280 3.58 -14.36 15.54
C GLY A 280 4.06 -12.92 15.37
N LEU A 281 4.15 -12.24 16.49
CA LEU A 281 4.74 -10.91 16.56
C LEU A 281 6.27 -11.02 16.44
N LEU A 282 6.88 -10.27 15.53
CA LEU A 282 8.30 -9.97 15.60
C LEU A 282 8.48 -8.64 16.35
N ASN A 283 9.12 -8.71 17.52
CA ASN A 283 9.39 -7.52 18.31
C ASN A 283 10.28 -6.54 17.56
N ILE A 284 10.12 -5.25 17.85
CA ILE A 284 10.97 -4.21 17.27
C ILE A 284 12.42 -4.44 17.71
N ALA A 285 13.29 -4.73 16.77
CA ALA A 285 14.71 -5.01 16.97
C ALA A 285 15.56 -4.32 15.88
N PRO A 286 16.87 -4.05 16.12
CA PRO A 286 17.75 -3.53 15.08
C PRO A 286 17.64 -4.37 13.79
N PHE A 287 17.48 -3.71 12.65
CA PHE A 287 17.24 -4.40 11.37
C PHE A 287 18.55 -4.94 10.76
N THR A 288 19.29 -5.67 11.59
CA THR A 288 20.51 -6.40 11.18
C THR A 288 20.18 -7.40 10.08
N PRO A 289 21.17 -7.89 9.31
CA PRO A 289 20.94 -8.90 8.26
C PRO A 289 20.17 -10.13 8.77
N ALA A 290 20.45 -10.60 9.98
CA ALA A 290 19.74 -11.74 10.58
C ALA A 290 18.27 -11.41 10.88
N ASN A 291 18.00 -10.27 11.52
CA ASN A 291 16.64 -9.84 11.82
C ASN A 291 15.86 -9.50 10.56
N LYS A 292 16.51 -8.92 9.55
CA LYS A 292 15.93 -8.65 8.24
C LYS A 292 15.52 -9.96 7.55
N THR A 293 16.37 -10.98 7.57
CA THR A 293 16.03 -12.31 7.05
C THR A 293 14.83 -12.91 7.78
N ALA A 294 14.81 -12.84 9.11
CA ALA A 294 13.67 -13.33 9.90
C ALA A 294 12.37 -12.59 9.57
N TRP A 295 12.46 -11.26 9.36
CA TRP A 295 11.33 -10.42 8.97
C TRP A 295 10.80 -10.81 7.57
N TYR A 296 11.68 -10.97 6.56
CA TYR A 296 11.26 -11.38 5.21
C TYR A 296 10.63 -12.78 5.20
N ASN A 297 11.21 -13.73 5.96
CA ASN A 297 10.64 -15.07 6.07
C ASN A 297 9.24 -15.05 6.68
N ARG A 298 9.03 -14.17 7.68
CA ARG A 298 7.71 -14.00 8.29
C ARG A 298 6.74 -13.29 7.35
N PHE A 299 7.21 -12.27 6.66
CA PHE A 299 6.40 -11.42 5.78
C PHE A 299 5.94 -12.15 4.51
N TYR A 300 6.80 -12.96 3.93
CA TYR A 300 6.48 -13.75 2.73
C TYR A 300 5.79 -15.08 3.04
N GLY A 301 5.98 -15.61 4.22
CA GLY A 301 5.32 -16.83 4.73
C GLY A 301 3.90 -16.61 5.17
#